data_8fa710835f9cd778619fb85fa6b12cee
#
_entry.id   8fa710835f9cd778619fb85fa6b12cee
#
_cell.length_a   1.000
_cell.length_b   1.000
_cell.length_c   1.000
_cell.angle_alpha   90.00
_cell.angle_beta   90.00
_cell.angle_gamma   90.00
#
_symmetry.space_group_name_H-M   'P 1'
#
loop_
_entity.id
_entity.type
_entity.pdbx_description
1 polymer ?
#
loop_
_entity_poly.entity_id
_entity_poly.type
_entity_poly.pdbx_seq_one_letter_code
_entity_poly.pdbx_strand_id
1 'polypeptide(L)'
;MGIASDHGGFELKKQIMEFVDSLGFQSKDYGPFELDPADDYPDFGAPMAMAVSKNEIPCGILLCRSGVGMGIAANRCRNVRAVVAAIPKMAKASREHNCSNVLVLPADYISFDEIKEIITTWVNTPFSGDQRHLNRLVKADRKTYDDIAAIRSADPEIAKWIDMEAARQDEGIELIASENFTSTAIRAAQGSVLTNKYAEGYPGKRYYGGCEYVDEVEKIAIARACELFGAEAANVQAHAGSQANMAVYFALLNPGDTVLSMSLDHGGHLTHGHPMNFSGKLFNIVPYGVSAETEMIDYDEVERLAMECKPRMILAGASAYPRTIDFARLRQIADKANAYLFVDMAHIAGLVAAGLHPSPVPYCDVVTTTTHKTLRGPRSGLILCKEKYIKAINSKVFPGLQGGPLEHVVAAKAICFKEAMSPEFKAYQTQLVKNASVLAQALKDKGFRIVSGGTDNHLMLVDLRPKNATGKEIQIACDKAHITLNKNMIPFDPEKPFVTSGVRIGTPAVTTRGMKEAEMLKIADFIERIVAAKNDDEALAKIGEEVIAFTRNFPMPQF
;
A
#
# COMPACT_ATOMS: atom_id res chain seq x y z
N MET A 1 17.20 -24.80 10.07
CA MET A 1 16.91 -25.52 8.80
C MET A 1 15.61 -26.29 8.97
N GLY A 2 14.62 -26.16 8.05
CA GLY A 2 13.38 -26.94 8.10
C GLY A 2 13.56 -28.33 7.54
N ILE A 3 12.92 -29.34 8.11
CA ILE A 3 12.96 -30.71 7.59
C ILE A 3 11.54 -31.29 7.62
N ALA A 4 11.11 -31.90 6.50
CA ALA A 4 9.83 -32.60 6.41
C ALA A 4 9.94 -33.83 5.51
N SER A 5 9.06 -34.79 5.76
CA SER A 5 8.91 -35.98 4.89
C SER A 5 7.43 -36.31 4.68
N ASP A 6 7.13 -37.35 3.94
CA ASP A 6 5.91 -38.15 4.03
C ASP A 6 6.25 -39.48 4.73
N HIS A 7 5.28 -40.41 4.75
CA HIS A 7 5.50 -41.75 5.29
C HIS A 7 6.72 -42.47 4.66
N GLY A 8 7.02 -42.22 3.37
CA GLY A 8 8.16 -42.81 2.68
C GLY A 8 9.53 -42.37 3.15
N GLY A 9 9.61 -41.21 3.82
CA GLY A 9 10.85 -40.68 4.39
C GLY A 9 10.88 -40.60 5.92
N PHE A 10 9.84 -41.07 6.60
CA PHE A 10 9.61 -40.83 8.03
C PHE A 10 10.78 -41.26 8.94
N GLU A 11 11.25 -42.48 8.81
CA GLU A 11 12.36 -42.99 9.64
C GLU A 11 13.69 -42.30 9.29
N LEU A 12 13.89 -42.03 8.02
CA LEU A 12 15.10 -41.39 7.52
C LEU A 12 15.18 -39.92 7.96
N LYS A 13 14.04 -39.26 8.07
CA LYS A 13 13.95 -37.85 8.55
C LYS A 13 14.60 -37.67 9.92
N LYS A 14 14.37 -38.58 10.86
CA LYS A 14 14.95 -38.51 12.21
C LYS A 14 16.48 -38.56 12.17
N GLN A 15 17.03 -39.50 11.39
CA GLN A 15 18.48 -39.62 11.22
C GLN A 15 19.09 -38.37 10.55
N ILE A 16 18.37 -37.78 9.59
CA ILE A 16 18.82 -36.54 8.93
C ILE A 16 18.77 -35.35 9.88
N MET A 17 17.77 -35.25 10.75
CA MET A 17 17.73 -34.19 11.76
C MET A 17 18.93 -34.27 12.69
N GLU A 18 19.24 -35.44 13.22
CA GLU A 18 20.41 -35.67 14.07
C GLU A 18 21.72 -35.33 13.33
N PHE A 19 21.82 -35.71 12.06
CA PHE A 19 23.00 -35.41 11.25
C PHE A 19 23.15 -33.92 10.99
N VAL A 20 22.07 -33.24 10.64
CA VAL A 20 22.06 -31.76 10.38
C VAL A 20 22.42 -30.99 11.65
N ASP A 21 21.93 -31.42 12.82
CA ASP A 21 22.28 -30.82 14.09
C ASP A 21 23.77 -31.07 14.44
N SER A 22 24.32 -32.23 14.08
CA SER A 22 25.77 -32.51 14.24
C SER A 22 26.67 -31.64 13.37
N LEU A 23 26.15 -31.09 12.27
CA LEU A 23 26.83 -30.11 11.43
C LEU A 23 26.75 -28.67 11.95
N GLY A 24 26.09 -28.45 13.10
CA GLY A 24 25.95 -27.14 13.73
C GLY A 24 24.74 -26.33 13.27
N PHE A 25 23.81 -26.93 12.55
CA PHE A 25 22.53 -26.31 12.21
C PHE A 25 21.48 -26.65 13.28
N GLN A 26 20.53 -25.75 13.50
CA GLN A 26 19.36 -26.02 14.31
C GLN A 26 18.24 -26.54 13.38
N SER A 27 17.87 -27.82 13.54
CA SER A 27 16.78 -28.45 12.76
C SER A 27 15.42 -28.09 13.38
N LYS A 28 14.39 -27.95 12.50
CA LYS A 28 12.98 -27.78 12.86
C LYS A 28 12.15 -28.77 12.07
N ASP A 29 11.43 -29.64 12.79
CA ASP A 29 10.54 -30.64 12.18
C ASP A 29 9.22 -30.00 11.72
N TYR A 30 8.85 -30.25 10.47
CA TYR A 30 7.58 -29.84 9.85
C TYR A 30 6.64 -31.03 9.57
N GLY A 31 6.92 -32.22 10.11
CA GLY A 31 6.07 -33.42 10.02
C GLY A 31 6.50 -34.41 8.93
N PRO A 32 5.78 -35.57 8.86
CA PRO A 32 4.78 -36.00 9.83
C PRO A 32 5.39 -36.33 11.19
N PHE A 33 4.61 -36.15 12.25
CA PHE A 33 5.08 -36.43 13.63
C PHE A 33 4.79 -37.87 14.04
N GLU A 34 3.88 -38.53 13.33
CA GLU A 34 3.52 -39.96 13.46
C GLU A 34 3.54 -40.61 12.08
N LEU A 35 3.81 -41.89 12.03
CA LEU A 35 3.82 -42.64 10.76
C LEU A 35 2.38 -43.00 10.34
N ASP A 36 1.91 -42.36 9.28
CA ASP A 36 0.65 -42.71 8.62
C ASP A 36 0.93 -43.13 7.16
N PRO A 37 0.77 -44.42 6.79
CA PRO A 37 1.00 -44.86 5.42
C PRO A 37 0.07 -44.24 4.36
N ALA A 38 -0.99 -43.55 4.79
CA ALA A 38 -1.97 -42.90 3.92
C ALA A 38 -1.79 -41.36 3.86
N ASP A 39 -0.72 -40.83 4.45
CA ASP A 39 -0.46 -39.40 4.43
C ASP A 39 -0.12 -38.87 3.02
N ASP A 40 -0.43 -37.59 2.81
CA ASP A 40 -0.14 -36.89 1.56
C ASP A 40 1.09 -35.98 1.71
N TYR A 41 2.11 -36.18 0.87
CA TYR A 41 3.37 -35.41 0.90
C TYR A 41 3.20 -33.88 0.85
N PRO A 42 2.16 -33.30 0.18
CA PRO A 42 2.01 -31.86 0.16
C PRO A 42 1.68 -31.25 1.53
N ASP A 43 1.04 -32.01 2.44
CA ASP A 43 0.62 -31.54 3.76
C ASP A 43 1.82 -31.16 4.64
N PHE A 44 2.99 -31.72 4.37
CA PHE A 44 4.24 -31.45 5.10
C PHE A 44 5.23 -30.63 4.26
N GLY A 45 5.34 -30.95 2.97
CA GLY A 45 6.27 -30.27 2.07
C GLY A 45 5.90 -28.81 1.82
N ALA A 46 4.62 -28.51 1.62
CA ALA A 46 4.19 -27.13 1.36
C ALA A 46 4.33 -26.20 2.58
N PRO A 47 3.96 -26.58 3.83
CA PRO A 47 4.22 -25.74 5.00
C PRO A 47 5.69 -25.42 5.23
N MET A 48 6.59 -26.39 5.09
CA MET A 48 8.04 -26.16 5.20
C MET A 48 8.55 -25.21 4.10
N ALA A 49 8.14 -25.46 2.85
CA ALA A 49 8.49 -24.61 1.72
C ALA A 49 7.93 -23.18 1.88
N MET A 50 6.72 -23.03 2.46
CA MET A 50 6.14 -21.73 2.76
C MET A 50 6.95 -20.97 3.83
N ALA A 51 7.48 -21.65 4.83
CA ALA A 51 8.36 -21.04 5.82
C ALA A 51 9.67 -20.53 5.18
N VAL A 52 10.23 -21.27 4.22
CA VAL A 52 11.38 -20.78 3.41
C VAL A 52 10.97 -19.58 2.55
N SER A 53 9.80 -19.65 1.91
CA SER A 53 9.24 -18.58 1.08
C SER A 53 9.10 -17.25 1.83
N LYS A 54 8.69 -17.31 3.10
CA LYS A 54 8.50 -16.17 3.99
C LYS A 54 9.77 -15.73 4.73
N ASN A 55 10.92 -16.38 4.47
CA ASN A 55 12.18 -16.16 5.21
C ASN A 55 12.07 -16.43 6.73
N GLU A 56 11.10 -17.23 7.17
CA GLU A 56 11.00 -17.70 8.57
C GLU A 56 12.14 -18.67 8.89
N ILE A 57 12.59 -19.43 7.89
CA ILE A 57 13.78 -20.28 7.92
C ILE A 57 14.60 -20.05 6.64
N PRO A 58 15.95 -20.12 6.70
CA PRO A 58 16.79 -19.82 5.55
C PRO A 58 16.78 -20.89 4.46
N CYS A 59 16.55 -22.14 4.82
CA CYS A 59 16.56 -23.29 3.90
C CYS A 59 15.90 -24.51 4.52
N GLY A 60 15.66 -25.55 3.68
CA GLY A 60 15.04 -26.78 4.13
C GLY A 60 15.47 -28.03 3.37
N ILE A 61 15.16 -29.20 3.98
CA ILE A 61 15.33 -30.53 3.39
C ILE A 61 13.97 -31.23 3.37
N LEU A 62 13.61 -31.80 2.23
CA LEU A 62 12.40 -32.58 2.01
C LEU A 62 12.72 -33.99 1.60
N LEU A 63 11.92 -34.95 2.04
CA LEU A 63 12.05 -36.35 1.70
C LEU A 63 10.70 -36.94 1.28
N CYS A 64 10.70 -37.74 0.25
CA CYS A 64 9.66 -38.71 -0.05
C CYS A 64 10.31 -39.86 -0.83
N ARG A 65 9.56 -40.90 -1.16
CA ARG A 65 10.12 -42.09 -1.85
C ARG A 65 10.99 -41.73 -3.04
N SER A 66 10.44 -40.95 -3.99
CA SER A 66 11.16 -40.52 -5.22
C SER A 66 11.75 -39.11 -5.16
N GLY A 67 11.41 -38.32 -4.17
CA GLY A 67 11.72 -36.87 -4.12
C GLY A 67 10.86 -36.02 -5.07
N VAL A 68 10.25 -36.57 -6.09
CA VAL A 68 9.60 -35.82 -7.17
C VAL A 68 8.39 -35.02 -6.66
N GLY A 69 7.49 -35.69 -5.93
CA GLY A 69 6.27 -35.05 -5.40
C GLY A 69 6.58 -33.87 -4.46
N MET A 70 7.48 -34.09 -3.50
CA MET A 70 7.95 -33.06 -2.60
C MET A 70 8.61 -31.87 -3.35
N GLY A 71 9.40 -32.18 -4.38
CA GLY A 71 10.02 -31.14 -5.23
C GLY A 71 8.98 -30.31 -5.99
N ILE A 72 7.93 -30.95 -6.53
CA ILE A 72 6.82 -30.26 -7.20
C ILE A 72 6.06 -29.37 -6.19
N ALA A 73 5.71 -29.92 -5.01
CA ALA A 73 4.98 -29.16 -3.99
C ALA A 73 5.78 -27.93 -3.52
N ALA A 74 7.06 -28.11 -3.20
CA ALA A 74 7.92 -27.04 -2.73
C ALA A 74 8.11 -25.91 -3.77
N ASN A 75 8.30 -26.27 -5.04
CA ASN A 75 8.47 -25.29 -6.13
C ASN A 75 7.17 -24.53 -6.49
N ARG A 76 6.04 -24.82 -5.86
CA ARG A 76 4.82 -24.02 -5.92
C ARG A 76 4.86 -22.81 -4.99
N CYS A 77 5.80 -22.78 -4.04
CA CYS A 77 5.99 -21.67 -3.12
C CYS A 77 6.94 -20.64 -3.73
N ARG A 78 6.58 -19.35 -3.61
CA ARG A 78 7.37 -18.24 -4.13
C ARG A 78 8.76 -18.21 -3.47
N ASN A 79 9.80 -17.80 -4.22
CA ASN A 79 11.20 -17.75 -3.76
C ASN A 79 11.77 -19.11 -3.30
N VAL A 80 11.07 -20.20 -3.51
CA VAL A 80 11.57 -21.54 -3.25
C VAL A 80 12.18 -22.12 -4.54
N ARG A 81 13.40 -22.60 -4.41
CA ARG A 81 14.13 -23.29 -5.46
C ARG A 81 14.51 -24.67 -4.93
N ALA A 82 13.55 -25.58 -5.02
CA ALA A 82 13.68 -26.96 -4.58
C ALA A 82 14.28 -27.82 -5.68
N VAL A 83 15.31 -28.59 -5.35
CA VAL A 83 16.03 -29.44 -6.28
C VAL A 83 16.11 -30.87 -5.74
N VAL A 84 15.64 -31.83 -6.52
CA VAL A 84 15.85 -33.25 -6.24
C VAL A 84 17.31 -33.59 -6.55
N ALA A 85 18.06 -34.06 -5.56
CA ALA A 85 19.44 -34.46 -5.73
C ALA A 85 19.68 -35.87 -5.22
N ALA A 86 20.09 -36.77 -6.12
CA ALA A 86 20.43 -38.17 -5.83
C ALA A 86 21.93 -38.43 -5.76
N ILE A 87 22.77 -37.40 -6.06
CA ILE A 87 24.23 -37.48 -5.97
C ILE A 87 24.80 -36.14 -5.54
N PRO A 88 25.99 -36.10 -4.91
CA PRO A 88 26.63 -34.84 -4.47
C PRO A 88 26.85 -33.80 -5.58
N LYS A 89 27.14 -34.25 -6.79
CA LYS A 89 27.34 -33.37 -7.96
C LYS A 89 26.08 -32.56 -8.31
N MET A 90 24.89 -33.15 -8.17
CA MET A 90 23.62 -32.44 -8.39
C MET A 90 23.40 -31.40 -7.29
N ALA A 91 23.65 -31.75 -6.04
CA ALA A 91 23.53 -30.84 -4.91
C ALA A 91 24.48 -29.63 -5.07
N LYS A 92 25.72 -29.85 -5.45
CA LYS A 92 26.70 -28.80 -5.75
C LYS A 92 26.22 -27.88 -6.86
N ALA A 93 25.86 -28.42 -8.02
CA ALA A 93 25.41 -27.65 -9.16
C ALA A 93 24.15 -26.84 -8.86
N SER A 94 23.25 -27.36 -8.03
CA SER A 94 22.03 -26.67 -7.62
C SER A 94 22.31 -25.43 -6.77
N ARG A 95 23.34 -25.46 -5.96
CA ARG A 95 23.80 -24.30 -5.19
C ARG A 95 24.54 -23.31 -6.07
N GLU A 96 25.57 -23.75 -6.77
CA GLU A 96 26.44 -22.90 -7.60
C GLU A 96 25.67 -22.16 -8.69
N HIS A 97 24.73 -22.84 -9.36
CA HIS A 97 24.08 -22.30 -10.56
C HIS A 97 22.66 -21.79 -10.31
N ASN A 98 21.93 -22.37 -9.36
CA ASN A 98 20.50 -22.10 -9.16
C ASN A 98 20.19 -21.51 -7.78
N CYS A 99 21.19 -21.30 -6.92
CA CYS A 99 20.98 -20.79 -5.57
C CYS A 99 19.84 -21.54 -4.85
N SER A 100 19.81 -22.89 -4.95
CA SER A 100 18.74 -23.71 -4.35
C SER A 100 18.69 -23.50 -2.83
N ASN A 101 17.49 -23.33 -2.29
CA ASN A 101 17.24 -23.14 -0.86
C ASN A 101 16.40 -24.27 -0.24
N VAL A 102 15.99 -25.24 -1.05
CA VAL A 102 15.37 -26.48 -0.59
C VAL A 102 16.04 -27.65 -1.31
N LEU A 103 16.58 -28.58 -0.53
CA LEU A 103 17.13 -29.85 -1.00
C LEU A 103 16.05 -30.92 -0.87
N VAL A 104 15.81 -31.70 -1.91
CA VAL A 104 14.86 -32.81 -1.90
C VAL A 104 15.59 -34.11 -2.13
N LEU A 105 15.39 -35.10 -1.25
CA LEU A 105 16.09 -36.35 -1.24
C LEU A 105 15.14 -37.51 -1.60
N PRO A 106 15.49 -38.36 -2.60
CA PRO A 106 14.70 -39.52 -3.00
C PRO A 106 15.02 -40.73 -2.09
N ALA A 107 14.23 -40.93 -1.03
CA ALA A 107 14.51 -41.88 0.04
C ALA A 107 14.68 -43.33 -0.40
N ASP A 108 13.96 -43.78 -1.45
CA ASP A 108 14.03 -45.13 -1.95
C ASP A 108 15.27 -45.41 -2.85
N TYR A 109 16.02 -44.36 -3.24
CA TYR A 109 17.05 -44.46 -4.27
C TYR A 109 18.46 -44.21 -3.77
N ILE A 110 18.63 -43.76 -2.53
CA ILE A 110 19.94 -43.39 -1.98
C ILE A 110 20.10 -43.87 -0.54
N SER A 111 21.27 -44.35 -0.20
CA SER A 111 21.64 -44.76 1.15
C SER A 111 21.82 -43.57 2.10
N PHE A 112 21.80 -43.83 3.42
CA PHE A 112 22.04 -42.77 4.41
C PHE A 112 23.44 -42.17 4.31
N ASP A 113 24.46 -42.95 3.91
CA ASP A 113 25.81 -42.42 3.71
C ASP A 113 25.89 -41.48 2.51
N GLU A 114 25.22 -41.82 1.40
CA GLU A 114 25.09 -40.92 0.25
C GLU A 114 24.31 -39.63 0.63
N ILE A 115 23.26 -39.73 1.45
CA ILE A 115 22.52 -38.60 1.95
C ILE A 115 23.43 -37.66 2.73
N LYS A 116 24.30 -38.17 3.60
CA LYS A 116 25.26 -37.35 4.35
C LYS A 116 26.22 -36.57 3.43
N GLU A 117 26.72 -37.23 2.38
CA GLU A 117 27.55 -36.56 1.38
C GLU A 117 26.81 -35.50 0.60
N ILE A 118 25.57 -35.77 0.20
CA ILE A 118 24.70 -34.83 -0.54
C ILE A 118 24.42 -33.61 0.32
N ILE A 119 24.00 -33.79 1.57
CA ILE A 119 23.69 -32.70 2.51
C ILE A 119 24.96 -31.88 2.78
N THR A 120 26.08 -32.53 3.12
CA THR A 120 27.36 -31.85 3.39
C THR A 120 27.81 -31.03 2.19
N THR A 121 27.71 -31.58 0.99
CA THR A 121 28.03 -30.87 -0.24
C THR A 121 27.12 -29.65 -0.44
N TRP A 122 25.81 -29.84 -0.23
CA TRP A 122 24.83 -28.79 -0.46
C TRP A 122 25.01 -27.60 0.51
N VAL A 123 25.17 -27.85 1.80
CA VAL A 123 25.29 -26.79 2.81
C VAL A 123 26.61 -26.02 2.70
N ASN A 124 27.68 -26.69 2.25
CA ASN A 124 29.01 -26.08 2.11
C ASN A 124 29.26 -25.42 0.74
N THR A 125 28.32 -25.53 -0.21
CA THR A 125 28.48 -24.91 -1.54
C THR A 125 27.82 -23.56 -1.58
N PRO A 126 28.58 -22.44 -1.74
CA PRO A 126 28.04 -21.11 -1.94
C PRO A 126 27.46 -20.96 -3.36
N PHE A 127 26.60 -20.00 -3.54
CA PHE A 127 26.16 -19.57 -4.87
C PHE A 127 27.32 -18.88 -5.61
N SER A 128 27.50 -19.17 -6.92
CA SER A 128 28.62 -18.62 -7.69
C SER A 128 28.57 -17.08 -7.85
N GLY A 129 27.38 -16.48 -7.82
CA GLY A 129 27.20 -15.06 -8.08
C GLY A 129 27.42 -14.64 -9.55
N ASP A 130 27.71 -15.58 -10.45
CA ASP A 130 27.91 -15.27 -11.87
C ASP A 130 26.69 -14.57 -12.48
N GLN A 131 26.91 -13.48 -13.23
CA GLN A 131 25.86 -12.70 -13.85
C GLN A 131 24.91 -13.55 -14.73
N ARG A 132 25.47 -14.56 -15.41
CA ARG A 132 24.69 -15.52 -16.21
C ARG A 132 23.67 -16.30 -15.35
N HIS A 133 24.07 -16.70 -14.14
CA HIS A 133 23.21 -17.46 -13.21
C HIS A 133 22.18 -16.53 -12.56
N LEU A 134 22.58 -15.33 -12.14
CA LEU A 134 21.67 -14.30 -11.65
C LEU A 134 20.56 -13.99 -12.66
N ASN A 135 20.91 -13.74 -13.92
CA ASN A 135 19.94 -13.47 -14.99
C ASN A 135 18.93 -14.62 -15.20
N ARG A 136 19.38 -15.87 -15.03
CA ARG A 136 18.51 -17.06 -15.14
C ARG A 136 17.56 -17.17 -13.95
N LEU A 137 18.03 -16.92 -12.73
CA LEU A 137 17.21 -16.91 -11.53
C LEU A 137 16.10 -15.85 -11.62
N VAL A 138 16.46 -14.61 -11.98
CA VAL A 138 15.47 -13.55 -12.20
C VAL A 138 14.38 -13.97 -13.22
N LYS A 139 14.79 -14.60 -14.32
CA LYS A 139 13.84 -15.08 -15.33
C LYS A 139 12.98 -16.26 -14.84
N ALA A 140 13.54 -17.16 -14.06
CA ALA A 140 12.83 -18.30 -13.49
C ALA A 140 11.81 -17.82 -12.44
N ASP A 141 12.25 -16.97 -11.51
CA ASP A 141 11.41 -16.43 -10.45
C ASP A 141 10.26 -15.57 -11.01
N ARG A 142 10.50 -14.78 -12.07
CA ARG A 142 9.44 -14.03 -12.77
C ARG A 142 8.39 -14.92 -13.45
N LYS A 143 8.79 -16.06 -14.04
CA LYS A 143 7.87 -16.95 -14.76
C LYS A 143 7.03 -17.84 -13.84
N THR A 144 7.52 -18.16 -12.65
CA THR A 144 6.85 -19.11 -11.76
C THR A 144 5.64 -18.47 -11.04
N TYR A 145 5.57 -17.13 -10.99
CA TYR A 145 4.52 -16.35 -10.30
C TYR A 145 4.00 -15.22 -11.18
N ASP A 146 3.63 -15.56 -12.40
CA ASP A 146 2.99 -14.59 -13.30
C ASP A 146 1.53 -14.43 -12.88
N ASP A 147 1.27 -13.48 -11.96
CA ASP A 147 -0.08 -13.11 -11.50
C ASP A 147 -0.98 -12.70 -12.69
N ILE A 148 -0.39 -12.40 -13.84
CA ILE A 148 -1.10 -12.00 -15.05
C ILE A 148 -1.03 -13.05 -16.18
N ALA A 149 -0.64 -14.30 -15.88
CA ALA A 149 -0.55 -15.36 -16.90
C ALA A 149 -1.87 -15.56 -17.67
N ALA A 150 -3.00 -15.48 -16.97
CA ALA A 150 -4.32 -15.56 -17.60
C ALA A 150 -4.58 -14.35 -18.53
N ILE A 151 -4.18 -13.15 -18.12
CA ILE A 151 -4.30 -11.94 -18.93
C ILE A 151 -3.40 -12.06 -20.16
N ARG A 152 -2.16 -12.51 -19.98
CA ARG A 152 -1.19 -12.70 -21.07
C ARG A 152 -1.67 -13.70 -22.13
N SER A 153 -2.41 -14.72 -21.71
CA SER A 153 -3.03 -15.70 -22.60
C SER A 153 -4.25 -15.13 -23.32
N ALA A 154 -5.06 -14.30 -22.65
CA ALA A 154 -6.29 -13.76 -23.19
C ALA A 154 -6.05 -12.50 -24.03
N ASP A 155 -5.17 -11.61 -23.57
CA ASP A 155 -4.87 -10.31 -24.18
C ASP A 155 -3.39 -9.93 -23.94
N PRO A 156 -2.48 -10.33 -24.86
CA PRO A 156 -1.06 -10.03 -24.74
C PRO A 156 -0.75 -8.52 -24.77
N GLU A 157 -1.61 -7.71 -25.43
CA GLU A 157 -1.41 -6.26 -25.52
C GLU A 157 -1.63 -5.60 -24.17
N ILE A 158 -2.71 -5.90 -23.49
CA ILE A 158 -2.96 -5.40 -22.11
C ILE A 158 -1.91 -5.93 -21.13
N ALA A 159 -1.54 -7.21 -21.23
CA ALA A 159 -0.49 -7.78 -20.39
C ALA A 159 0.83 -7.03 -20.52
N LYS A 160 1.23 -6.62 -21.75
CA LYS A 160 2.42 -5.81 -21.99
C LYS A 160 2.41 -4.50 -21.20
N TRP A 161 1.30 -3.78 -21.19
CA TRP A 161 1.21 -2.49 -20.48
C TRP A 161 1.21 -2.67 -18.96
N ILE A 162 0.61 -3.74 -18.45
CA ILE A 162 0.69 -4.09 -17.02
C ILE A 162 2.14 -4.40 -16.63
N ASP A 163 2.88 -5.16 -17.45
CA ASP A 163 4.29 -5.46 -17.21
C ASP A 163 5.15 -4.20 -17.21
N MET A 164 4.90 -3.29 -18.14
CA MET A 164 5.63 -2.02 -18.22
C MET A 164 5.35 -1.12 -17.02
N GLU A 165 4.09 -1.06 -16.54
CA GLU A 165 3.75 -0.33 -15.31
C GLU A 165 4.37 -0.98 -14.07
N ALA A 166 4.38 -2.31 -13.98
CA ALA A 166 5.04 -3.03 -12.89
C ALA A 166 6.56 -2.75 -12.87
N ALA A 167 7.20 -2.71 -14.05
CA ALA A 167 8.61 -2.34 -14.16
C ALA A 167 8.86 -0.88 -13.75
N ARG A 168 8.01 0.08 -14.17
CA ARG A 168 8.09 1.48 -13.77
C ARG A 168 8.01 1.63 -12.25
N GLN A 169 7.07 0.93 -11.61
CA GLN A 169 6.92 0.96 -10.15
C GLN A 169 8.13 0.37 -9.43
N ASP A 170 8.72 -0.71 -9.95
CA ASP A 170 9.88 -1.37 -9.34
C ASP A 170 11.18 -0.55 -9.52
N GLU A 171 11.37 0.06 -10.69
CA GLU A 171 12.56 0.82 -11.06
C GLU A 171 12.55 2.27 -10.56
N GLY A 172 11.38 2.84 -10.26
CA GLY A 172 11.23 4.24 -9.86
C GLY A 172 11.14 4.48 -8.36
N ILE A 173 11.37 5.72 -7.94
CA ILE A 173 11.07 6.25 -6.60
C ILE A 173 9.71 6.96 -6.67
N GLU A 174 8.70 6.42 -5.97
CA GLU A 174 7.35 6.98 -5.94
C GLU A 174 7.17 7.93 -4.75
N LEU A 175 6.98 9.21 -5.04
CA LEU A 175 6.81 10.28 -4.04
C LEU A 175 5.46 11.02 -4.14
N ILE A 176 4.52 10.53 -4.97
CA ILE A 176 3.16 11.07 -4.95
C ILE A 176 2.51 10.74 -3.61
N ALA A 177 2.14 11.78 -2.86
CA ALA A 177 1.64 11.65 -1.49
C ALA A 177 0.34 10.82 -1.36
N SER A 178 -0.41 10.65 -2.44
CA SER A 178 -1.66 9.90 -2.52
C SER A 178 -1.49 8.49 -3.08
N GLU A 179 -0.27 8.03 -3.35
CA GLU A 179 0.02 6.69 -3.87
C GLU A 179 0.68 5.80 -2.82
N ASN A 180 0.43 4.50 -2.96
CA ASN A 180 0.98 3.48 -2.07
C ASN A 180 0.92 2.11 -2.75
N PHE A 181 1.67 1.15 -2.23
CA PHE A 181 1.69 -0.23 -2.70
C PHE A 181 0.86 -1.11 -1.77
N THR A 182 -0.23 -1.66 -2.29
CA THR A 182 -1.15 -2.50 -1.52
C THR A 182 -0.68 -3.95 -1.43
N SER A 183 -1.12 -4.68 -0.41
CA SER A 183 -0.73 -6.08 -0.18
C SER A 183 -1.23 -7.03 -1.29
N THR A 184 -0.57 -8.18 -1.40
CA THR A 184 -0.99 -9.26 -2.31
C THR A 184 -2.40 -9.76 -1.99
N ALA A 185 -2.75 -9.84 -0.69
CA ALA A 185 -4.08 -10.27 -0.26
C ALA A 185 -5.18 -9.31 -0.74
N ILE A 186 -4.93 -8.00 -0.69
CA ILE A 186 -5.85 -6.98 -1.18
C ILE A 186 -6.01 -7.08 -2.70
N ARG A 187 -4.92 -7.25 -3.47
CA ARG A 187 -4.99 -7.45 -4.93
C ARG A 187 -5.72 -8.73 -5.31
N ALA A 188 -5.46 -9.83 -4.60
CA ALA A 188 -6.14 -11.11 -4.82
C ALA A 188 -7.65 -11.01 -4.56
N ALA A 189 -8.07 -10.28 -3.51
CA ALA A 189 -9.49 -10.06 -3.25
C ALA A 189 -10.18 -9.30 -4.39
N GLN A 190 -9.52 -8.30 -4.98
CA GLN A 190 -10.04 -7.54 -6.12
C GLN A 190 -10.18 -8.41 -7.38
N GLY A 191 -9.36 -9.43 -7.57
CA GLY A 191 -9.46 -10.41 -8.65
C GLY A 191 -10.35 -11.62 -8.35
N SER A 192 -11.07 -11.63 -7.23
CA SER A 192 -11.87 -12.77 -6.79
C SER A 192 -13.20 -12.92 -7.52
N VAL A 193 -13.84 -14.08 -7.36
CA VAL A 193 -15.17 -14.40 -7.92
C VAL A 193 -16.29 -13.46 -7.44
N LEU A 194 -16.05 -12.68 -6.39
CA LEU A 194 -17.02 -11.70 -5.88
C LEU A 194 -17.36 -10.62 -6.93
N THR A 195 -16.49 -10.41 -7.93
CA THR A 195 -16.78 -9.52 -9.07
C THR A 195 -18.01 -9.95 -9.88
N ASN A 196 -18.39 -11.23 -9.83
CA ASN A 196 -19.52 -11.77 -10.59
C ASN A 196 -20.87 -11.49 -9.92
N LYS A 197 -20.89 -11.07 -8.65
CA LYS A 197 -22.13 -10.98 -7.87
C LYS A 197 -22.76 -9.59 -7.93
N TYR A 198 -24.00 -9.53 -8.36
CA TYR A 198 -24.85 -8.34 -8.32
C TYR A 198 -25.60 -8.28 -6.97
N ALA A 199 -25.35 -7.24 -6.15
CA ALA A 199 -25.81 -7.19 -4.76
C ALA A 199 -26.42 -5.83 -4.36
N GLU A 200 -27.31 -5.26 -5.19
CA GLU A 200 -28.02 -4.02 -4.87
C GLU A 200 -28.78 -4.12 -3.54
N GLY A 201 -28.75 -3.05 -2.77
CA GLY A 201 -29.26 -2.99 -1.41
C GLY A 201 -28.16 -3.14 -0.38
N TYR A 202 -28.51 -3.62 0.81
CA TYR A 202 -27.62 -3.74 1.97
C TYR A 202 -27.76 -5.13 2.61
N PRO A 203 -26.83 -5.59 3.45
CA PRO A 203 -26.89 -6.90 4.09
C PRO A 203 -28.27 -7.19 4.73
N GLY A 204 -28.86 -8.32 4.37
CA GLY A 204 -30.20 -8.73 4.81
C GLY A 204 -31.37 -7.99 4.14
N LYS A 205 -31.09 -7.03 3.25
CA LYS A 205 -32.09 -6.22 2.53
C LYS A 205 -31.67 -6.03 1.07
N ARG A 206 -31.33 -7.12 0.39
CA ARG A 206 -30.92 -7.11 -1.03
C ARG A 206 -32.13 -7.19 -1.96
N TYR A 207 -31.95 -6.64 -3.15
CA TYR A 207 -32.93 -6.76 -4.23
C TYR A 207 -32.76 -8.06 -5.04
N TYR A 208 -31.65 -8.78 -4.85
CA TYR A 208 -31.30 -10.01 -5.57
C TYR A 208 -31.07 -11.16 -4.61
N GLY A 209 -31.36 -12.40 -5.06
CA GLY A 209 -31.05 -13.63 -4.33
C GLY A 209 -29.56 -14.01 -4.39
N GLY A 210 -29.13 -15.00 -3.60
CA GLY A 210 -27.77 -15.52 -3.58
C GLY A 210 -26.75 -14.55 -2.98
N CYS A 211 -27.16 -13.73 -2.01
CA CYS A 211 -26.29 -12.72 -1.39
C CYS A 211 -25.81 -13.12 0.01
N GLU A 212 -26.08 -14.34 0.46
CA GLU A 212 -25.76 -14.81 1.81
C GLU A 212 -24.27 -14.65 2.16
N TYR A 213 -23.35 -14.89 1.22
CA TYR A 213 -21.92 -14.81 1.46
C TYR A 213 -21.38 -13.37 1.31
N VAL A 214 -21.85 -12.59 0.34
CA VAL A 214 -21.45 -11.18 0.20
C VAL A 214 -22.00 -10.34 1.34
N ASP A 215 -23.15 -10.71 1.92
CA ASP A 215 -23.67 -10.07 3.13
C ASP A 215 -22.71 -10.20 4.31
N GLU A 216 -22.09 -11.37 4.49
CA GLU A 216 -21.07 -11.57 5.55
C GLU A 216 -19.80 -10.77 5.26
N VAL A 217 -19.35 -10.72 4.00
CA VAL A 217 -18.19 -9.89 3.61
C VAL A 217 -18.44 -8.41 3.92
N GLU A 218 -19.61 -7.89 3.56
CA GLU A 218 -19.94 -6.48 3.81
C GLU A 218 -20.13 -6.19 5.30
N LYS A 219 -20.78 -7.07 6.07
CA LYS A 219 -20.87 -6.95 7.55
C LYS A 219 -19.50 -6.91 8.21
N ILE A 220 -18.56 -7.77 7.80
CA ILE A 220 -17.18 -7.77 8.29
C ILE A 220 -16.48 -6.46 7.96
N ALA A 221 -16.65 -5.94 6.73
CA ALA A 221 -16.06 -4.67 6.32
C ALA A 221 -16.59 -3.50 7.15
N ILE A 222 -17.91 -3.44 7.37
CA ILE A 222 -18.55 -2.42 8.22
C ILE A 222 -18.05 -2.50 9.66
N ALA A 223 -18.05 -3.69 10.26
CA ALA A 223 -17.63 -3.89 11.64
C ALA A 223 -16.15 -3.47 11.84
N ARG A 224 -15.26 -3.89 10.94
CA ARG A 224 -13.84 -3.51 10.99
C ARG A 224 -13.60 -2.03 10.76
N ALA A 225 -14.38 -1.37 9.89
CA ALA A 225 -14.28 0.07 9.70
C ALA A 225 -14.69 0.83 10.98
N CYS A 226 -15.79 0.41 11.62
CA CYS A 226 -16.24 0.99 12.89
C CYS A 226 -15.20 0.76 14.01
N GLU A 227 -14.67 -0.44 14.13
CA GLU A 227 -13.64 -0.79 15.12
C GLU A 227 -12.36 0.02 14.92
N LEU A 228 -11.82 0.06 13.70
CA LEU A 228 -10.57 0.73 13.37
C LEU A 228 -10.59 2.23 13.67
N PHE A 229 -11.69 2.89 13.41
CA PHE A 229 -11.81 4.35 13.54
C PHE A 229 -12.64 4.82 14.75
N GLY A 230 -13.26 3.91 15.51
CA GLY A 230 -14.13 4.24 16.63
C GLY A 230 -15.43 4.91 16.19
N ALA A 231 -15.98 4.55 15.02
CA ALA A 231 -17.19 5.13 14.48
C ALA A 231 -18.45 4.33 14.92
N GLU A 232 -19.59 5.03 15.06
CA GLU A 232 -20.87 4.41 15.41
C GLU A 232 -21.45 3.60 14.23
N ALA A 233 -21.24 4.10 12.99
CA ALA A 233 -21.75 3.46 11.77
C ALA A 233 -20.82 3.73 10.57
N ALA A 234 -20.87 2.85 9.57
CA ALA A 234 -20.07 2.96 8.36
C ALA A 234 -20.85 2.53 7.10
N ASN A 235 -20.59 3.20 5.98
CA ASN A 235 -20.96 2.74 4.65
C ASN A 235 -19.70 2.40 3.86
N VAL A 236 -19.58 1.13 3.43
CA VAL A 236 -18.42 0.60 2.70
C VAL A 236 -18.67 0.45 1.19
N GLN A 237 -19.84 0.87 0.69
CA GLN A 237 -20.21 0.69 -0.71
C GLN A 237 -19.72 1.82 -1.62
N ALA A 238 -19.30 2.98 -1.09
CA ALA A 238 -18.80 4.07 -1.93
C ALA A 238 -17.63 3.61 -2.82
N HIS A 239 -17.77 3.79 -4.16
CA HIS A 239 -16.77 3.34 -5.14
C HIS A 239 -15.50 4.16 -5.12
N ALA A 240 -15.58 5.44 -4.78
CA ALA A 240 -14.44 6.35 -4.67
C ALA A 240 -14.67 7.41 -3.60
N GLY A 241 -13.59 8.11 -3.16
CA GLY A 241 -13.70 9.21 -2.21
C GLY A 241 -14.63 10.33 -2.67
N SER A 242 -14.57 10.70 -3.96
CA SER A 242 -15.46 11.72 -4.53
C SER A 242 -16.94 11.34 -4.43
N GLN A 243 -17.28 10.05 -4.66
CA GLN A 243 -18.65 9.55 -4.51
C GLN A 243 -19.07 9.47 -3.05
N ALA A 244 -18.16 9.13 -2.14
CA ALA A 244 -18.40 9.20 -0.70
C ALA A 244 -18.74 10.63 -0.28
N ASN A 245 -17.95 11.62 -0.71
CA ASN A 245 -18.23 13.03 -0.44
C ASN A 245 -19.56 13.47 -1.03
N MET A 246 -19.85 13.10 -2.29
CA MET A 246 -21.13 13.43 -2.94
C MET A 246 -22.33 12.85 -2.18
N ALA A 247 -22.23 11.62 -1.67
CA ALA A 247 -23.29 11.01 -0.88
C ALA A 247 -23.55 11.79 0.43
N VAL A 248 -22.51 12.28 1.08
CA VAL A 248 -22.61 13.10 2.30
C VAL A 248 -23.27 14.45 1.99
N TYR A 249 -22.85 15.14 0.94
CA TYR A 249 -23.49 16.38 0.52
C TYR A 249 -24.99 16.18 0.29
N PHE A 250 -25.39 15.20 -0.48
CA PHE A 250 -26.81 14.93 -0.77
C PHE A 250 -27.60 14.38 0.42
N ALA A 251 -26.93 13.78 1.41
CA ALA A 251 -27.59 13.31 2.62
C ALA A 251 -27.92 14.43 3.61
N LEU A 252 -27.08 15.47 3.66
CA LEU A 252 -27.12 16.51 4.70
C LEU A 252 -27.55 17.89 4.17
N LEU A 253 -27.47 18.12 2.87
CA LEU A 253 -27.66 19.43 2.24
C LEU A 253 -28.70 19.37 1.11
N ASN A 254 -29.26 20.53 0.79
CA ASN A 254 -30.02 20.80 -0.41
C ASN A 254 -29.16 21.63 -1.39
N PRO A 255 -29.40 21.51 -2.72
CA PRO A 255 -28.77 22.41 -3.69
C PRO A 255 -28.97 23.88 -3.31
N GLY A 256 -27.89 24.67 -3.38
CA GLY A 256 -27.87 26.07 -2.97
C GLY A 256 -27.48 26.32 -1.51
N ASP A 257 -27.43 25.28 -0.66
CA ASP A 257 -26.93 25.46 0.71
C ASP A 257 -25.47 25.94 0.72
N THR A 258 -25.13 26.76 1.71
CA THR A 258 -23.78 27.30 1.88
C THR A 258 -22.87 26.28 2.58
N VAL A 259 -21.67 26.07 2.02
CA VAL A 259 -20.62 25.22 2.56
C VAL A 259 -19.35 26.06 2.74
N LEU A 260 -18.81 26.10 3.96
CA LEU A 260 -17.51 26.67 4.28
C LEU A 260 -16.45 25.58 4.17
N SER A 261 -15.52 25.69 3.24
CA SER A 261 -14.54 24.63 2.95
C SER A 261 -13.16 25.16 2.63
N MET A 262 -12.12 24.31 2.80
CA MET A 262 -10.76 24.70 2.48
C MET A 262 -10.57 24.96 0.99
N SER A 263 -9.98 26.11 0.64
CA SER A 263 -9.64 26.48 -0.74
C SER A 263 -8.72 25.44 -1.39
N LEU A 264 -8.98 25.14 -2.67
CA LEU A 264 -8.11 24.25 -3.46
C LEU A 264 -6.67 24.80 -3.52
N ASP A 265 -6.51 26.10 -3.71
CA ASP A 265 -5.21 26.78 -3.83
C ASP A 265 -4.39 26.70 -2.54
N HIS A 266 -5.04 26.49 -1.40
CA HIS A 266 -4.42 26.34 -0.08
C HIS A 266 -4.39 24.87 0.40
N GLY A 267 -4.68 23.91 -0.47
CA GLY A 267 -4.55 22.48 -0.18
C GLY A 267 -5.85 21.70 -0.08
N GLY A 268 -7.01 22.29 -0.32
CA GLY A 268 -8.30 21.59 -0.38
C GLY A 268 -8.36 20.50 -1.48
N HIS A 269 -9.45 19.76 -1.52
CA HIS A 269 -9.71 18.77 -2.57
C HIS A 269 -10.73 19.31 -3.59
N LEU A 270 -10.74 18.77 -4.81
CA LEU A 270 -11.70 19.16 -5.87
C LEU A 270 -13.17 19.11 -5.40
N THR A 271 -13.53 18.09 -4.59
CA THR A 271 -14.87 17.93 -4.05
C THR A 271 -15.20 18.87 -2.88
N HIS A 272 -14.27 19.76 -2.51
CA HIS A 272 -14.49 20.78 -1.50
C HIS A 272 -15.00 22.09 -2.07
N GLY A 273 -15.44 22.11 -3.34
CA GLY A 273 -16.07 23.30 -3.91
C GLY A 273 -15.47 23.80 -5.22
N HIS A 274 -14.62 23.00 -5.88
CA HIS A 274 -14.08 23.43 -7.17
C HIS A 274 -15.21 23.69 -8.20
N PRO A 275 -15.20 24.80 -8.96
CA PRO A 275 -16.30 25.18 -9.86
C PRO A 275 -16.68 24.14 -10.92
N MET A 276 -15.73 23.32 -11.35
CA MET A 276 -15.99 22.24 -12.31
C MET A 276 -16.55 20.97 -11.67
N ASN A 277 -16.48 20.86 -10.33
CA ASN A 277 -16.97 19.71 -9.58
C ASN A 277 -18.46 19.88 -9.22
N PHE A 278 -19.15 18.76 -8.92
CA PHE A 278 -20.55 18.80 -8.44
C PHE A 278 -20.73 19.75 -7.26
N SER A 279 -19.76 19.81 -6.34
CA SER A 279 -19.80 20.61 -5.14
C SER A 279 -19.88 22.12 -5.46
N GLY A 280 -19.01 22.61 -6.35
CA GLY A 280 -19.03 24.01 -6.76
C GLY A 280 -20.18 24.36 -7.74
N LYS A 281 -20.80 23.36 -8.39
CA LYS A 281 -21.95 23.58 -9.29
C LYS A 281 -23.29 23.64 -8.56
N LEU A 282 -23.43 22.90 -7.49
CA LEU A 282 -24.72 22.71 -6.81
C LEU A 282 -24.84 23.46 -5.50
N PHE A 283 -23.73 23.88 -4.89
CA PHE A 283 -23.71 24.48 -3.57
C PHE A 283 -23.02 25.85 -3.59
N ASN A 284 -23.38 26.72 -2.65
CA ASN A 284 -22.73 28.01 -2.47
C ASN A 284 -21.47 27.81 -1.62
N ILE A 285 -20.30 27.90 -2.24
CA ILE A 285 -19.02 27.63 -1.59
C ILE A 285 -18.37 28.93 -1.10
N VAL A 286 -18.08 28.95 0.19
CA VAL A 286 -17.25 30.00 0.82
C VAL A 286 -15.91 29.35 1.19
N PRO A 287 -14.78 29.77 0.55
CA PRO A 287 -13.49 29.18 0.84
C PRO A 287 -12.87 29.79 2.08
N TYR A 288 -12.24 28.96 2.92
CA TYR A 288 -11.26 29.41 3.91
C TYR A 288 -9.85 28.94 3.47
N GLY A 289 -8.83 29.61 3.97
CA GLY A 289 -7.46 29.32 3.61
C GLY A 289 -6.52 29.16 4.79
N VAL A 290 -5.24 29.38 4.51
CA VAL A 290 -4.19 29.45 5.52
C VAL A 290 -3.75 30.92 5.70
N SER A 291 -3.16 31.23 6.85
CA SER A 291 -2.54 32.56 7.10
C SER A 291 -1.36 32.75 6.15
N ALA A 292 -1.19 33.95 5.64
CA ALA A 292 -0.05 34.31 4.80
C ALA A 292 1.29 34.31 5.57
N GLU A 293 1.24 34.53 6.89
CA GLU A 293 2.41 34.58 7.74
C GLU A 293 2.91 33.17 8.12
N THR A 294 2.01 32.29 8.52
CA THR A 294 2.36 30.96 9.06
C THR A 294 2.18 29.83 8.05
N GLU A 295 1.41 30.07 6.99
CA GLU A 295 0.95 29.05 6.02
C GLU A 295 0.18 27.89 6.71
N MET A 296 -0.43 28.17 7.87
CA MET A 296 -1.28 27.24 8.61
C MET A 296 -2.72 27.75 8.66
N ILE A 297 -3.68 26.83 8.89
CA ILE A 297 -5.08 27.17 9.03
C ILE A 297 -5.25 28.17 10.18
N ASP A 298 -5.87 29.31 9.88
CA ASP A 298 -6.27 30.31 10.86
C ASP A 298 -7.70 30.02 11.32
N TYR A 299 -7.83 29.39 12.47
CA TYR A 299 -9.12 28.99 13.02
C TYR A 299 -10.00 30.17 13.46
N ASP A 300 -9.42 31.30 13.79
CA ASP A 300 -10.18 32.49 14.14
C ASP A 300 -10.78 33.12 12.88
N GLU A 301 -10.05 33.09 11.75
CA GLU A 301 -10.60 33.49 10.45
C GLU A 301 -11.69 32.52 9.99
N VAL A 302 -11.53 31.18 10.20
CA VAL A 302 -12.58 30.20 9.93
C VAL A 302 -13.82 30.50 10.77
N GLU A 303 -13.67 30.86 12.05
CA GLU A 303 -14.81 31.23 12.90
C GLU A 303 -15.49 32.52 12.42
N ARG A 304 -14.71 33.55 12.08
CA ARG A 304 -15.25 34.78 11.53
C ARG A 304 -16.06 34.55 10.28
N LEU A 305 -15.53 33.82 9.33
CA LEU A 305 -16.22 33.44 8.08
C LEU A 305 -17.49 32.63 8.36
N ALA A 306 -17.45 31.66 9.29
CA ALA A 306 -18.60 30.85 9.66
C ALA A 306 -19.73 31.69 10.25
N MET A 307 -19.41 32.68 11.10
CA MET A 307 -20.41 33.59 11.67
C MET A 307 -21.02 34.52 10.62
N GLU A 308 -20.22 34.96 9.64
CA GLU A 308 -20.65 35.83 8.56
C GLU A 308 -21.54 35.09 7.54
N CYS A 309 -21.07 33.95 6.97
CA CYS A 309 -21.78 33.25 5.91
C CYS A 309 -22.82 32.26 6.41
N LYS A 310 -22.86 31.94 7.70
CA LYS A 310 -23.79 30.99 8.34
C LYS A 310 -23.95 29.70 7.54
N PRO A 311 -22.87 28.95 7.35
CA PRO A 311 -22.90 27.78 6.46
C PRO A 311 -23.80 26.68 7.05
N ARG A 312 -24.41 25.89 6.18
CA ARG A 312 -25.10 24.68 6.59
C ARG A 312 -24.12 23.56 6.96
N MET A 313 -22.91 23.61 6.37
CA MET A 313 -21.85 22.63 6.60
C MET A 313 -20.49 23.33 6.61
N ILE A 314 -19.62 22.92 7.54
CA ILE A 314 -18.18 23.17 7.51
C ILE A 314 -17.50 21.88 7.07
N LEU A 315 -16.75 21.95 5.97
CA LEU A 315 -15.97 20.84 5.43
C LEU A 315 -14.49 21.07 5.65
N ALA A 316 -13.86 20.17 6.38
CA ALA A 316 -12.42 20.17 6.63
C ALA A 316 -11.75 18.94 6.01
N GLY A 317 -10.43 18.97 5.99
CA GLY A 317 -9.59 17.98 5.32
C GLY A 317 -8.85 18.59 4.15
N ALA A 318 -7.75 17.96 3.77
CA ALA A 318 -6.87 18.53 2.75
C ALA A 318 -6.13 17.45 1.95
N SER A 319 -5.82 17.80 0.69
CA SER A 319 -4.97 17.01 -0.20
C SER A 319 -3.50 17.43 -0.14
N ALA A 320 -3.22 18.66 0.31
CA ALA A 320 -1.90 19.26 0.28
C ALA A 320 -1.67 20.20 1.49
N TYR A 321 -1.95 19.71 2.68
CA TYR A 321 -1.72 20.41 3.94
C TYR A 321 -0.81 19.60 4.85
N PRO A 322 0.41 20.07 5.16
CA PRO A 322 1.41 19.26 5.86
C PRO A 322 1.32 19.32 7.39
N ARG A 323 0.37 20.07 7.96
CA ARG A 323 0.26 20.27 9.41
C ARG A 323 -0.93 19.53 10.01
N THR A 324 -0.90 19.38 11.33
CA THR A 324 -2.01 18.79 12.09
C THR A 324 -3.25 19.69 12.02
N ILE A 325 -4.43 19.08 11.86
CA ILE A 325 -5.73 19.79 11.86
C ILE A 325 -6.38 19.63 13.24
N ASP A 326 -6.82 20.75 13.82
CA ASP A 326 -7.55 20.79 15.09
C ASP A 326 -9.06 20.61 14.87
N PHE A 327 -9.50 19.35 14.92
CA PHE A 327 -10.91 19.00 14.76
C PHE A 327 -11.79 19.42 15.95
N ALA A 328 -11.22 19.53 17.15
CA ALA A 328 -11.95 20.01 18.32
C ALA A 328 -12.31 21.50 18.17
N ARG A 329 -11.37 22.32 17.68
CA ARG A 329 -11.63 23.73 17.39
C ARG A 329 -12.67 23.89 16.26
N LEU A 330 -12.58 23.10 15.21
CA LEU A 330 -13.56 23.09 14.12
C LEU A 330 -14.97 22.69 14.62
N ARG A 331 -15.08 21.73 15.55
CA ARG A 331 -16.37 21.38 16.16
C ARG A 331 -16.97 22.55 16.92
N GLN A 332 -16.17 23.27 17.72
CA GLN A 332 -16.65 24.45 18.43
C GLN A 332 -17.17 25.53 17.48
N ILE A 333 -16.47 25.76 16.37
CA ILE A 333 -16.90 26.71 15.34
C ILE A 333 -18.22 26.26 14.70
N ALA A 334 -18.32 24.97 14.33
CA ALA A 334 -19.51 24.44 13.71
C ALA A 334 -20.73 24.46 14.65
N ASP A 335 -20.53 24.24 15.96
CA ASP A 335 -21.59 24.36 16.96
C ASP A 335 -22.10 25.80 17.08
N LYS A 336 -21.18 26.79 17.13
CA LYS A 336 -21.54 28.21 17.14
C LYS A 336 -22.32 28.63 15.89
N ALA A 337 -21.95 28.08 14.73
CA ALA A 337 -22.59 28.36 13.44
C ALA A 337 -23.87 27.55 13.22
N ASN A 338 -24.22 26.60 14.10
CA ASN A 338 -25.27 25.62 13.93
C ASN A 338 -25.14 24.84 12.59
N ALA A 339 -23.90 24.46 12.25
CA ALA A 339 -23.52 23.78 11.02
C ALA A 339 -23.18 22.31 11.27
N TYR A 340 -23.35 21.47 10.25
CA TYR A 340 -22.71 20.16 10.24
C TYR A 340 -21.20 20.29 10.16
N LEU A 341 -20.46 19.43 10.88
CA LEU A 341 -19.04 19.26 10.67
C LEU A 341 -18.77 17.97 9.90
N PHE A 342 -18.28 18.13 8.69
CA PHE A 342 -17.87 17.06 7.80
C PHE A 342 -16.35 17.10 7.59
N VAL A 343 -15.68 15.96 7.70
CA VAL A 343 -14.23 15.85 7.47
C VAL A 343 -13.91 14.80 6.42
N ASP A 344 -13.18 15.19 5.40
CA ASP A 344 -12.52 14.28 4.47
C ASP A 344 -11.09 14.02 4.96
N MET A 345 -10.87 12.86 5.60
CA MET A 345 -9.56 12.49 6.14
C MET A 345 -8.73 11.62 5.16
N ALA A 346 -9.06 11.63 3.87
CA ALA A 346 -8.49 10.70 2.89
C ALA A 346 -6.96 10.65 2.91
N HIS A 347 -6.27 11.77 3.05
CA HIS A 347 -4.81 11.81 3.08
C HIS A 347 -4.21 11.27 4.39
N ILE A 348 -4.88 11.49 5.50
CA ILE A 348 -4.36 11.18 6.84
C ILE A 348 -4.97 9.91 7.46
N ALA A 349 -5.85 9.20 6.74
CA ALA A 349 -6.60 8.07 7.31
C ALA A 349 -5.72 6.96 7.92
N GLY A 350 -4.58 6.66 7.30
CA GLY A 350 -3.62 5.70 7.86
C GLY A 350 -2.98 6.20 9.16
N LEU A 351 -2.68 7.50 9.26
CA LEU A 351 -2.12 8.11 10.46
C LEU A 351 -3.16 8.15 11.59
N VAL A 352 -4.43 8.45 11.25
CA VAL A 352 -5.55 8.40 12.21
C VAL A 352 -5.75 6.98 12.73
N ALA A 353 -5.77 5.98 11.85
CA ALA A 353 -5.88 4.57 12.23
C ALA A 353 -4.74 4.10 13.16
N ALA A 354 -3.53 4.62 12.95
CA ALA A 354 -2.36 4.31 13.77
C ALA A 354 -2.23 5.17 15.06
N GLY A 355 -3.11 6.15 15.25
CA GLY A 355 -3.07 7.08 16.39
C GLY A 355 -1.94 8.12 16.32
N LEU A 356 -1.45 8.45 15.11
CA LEU A 356 -0.36 9.41 14.85
C LEU A 356 -0.86 10.78 14.37
N HIS A 357 -2.15 10.91 14.13
CA HIS A 357 -2.86 12.16 13.89
C HIS A 357 -4.15 12.13 14.70
N PRO A 358 -4.62 13.26 15.27
CA PRO A 358 -5.92 13.32 15.94
C PRO A 358 -7.04 12.76 15.06
N SER A 359 -7.94 11.97 15.64
CA SER A 359 -9.10 11.44 14.93
C SER A 359 -10.19 12.51 14.81
N PRO A 360 -10.76 12.73 13.61
CA PRO A 360 -11.93 13.58 13.44
C PRO A 360 -13.23 12.93 13.94
N VAL A 361 -13.28 11.59 14.04
CA VAL A 361 -14.52 10.82 14.28
C VAL A 361 -15.27 11.27 15.53
N PRO A 362 -14.65 11.51 16.69
CA PRO A 362 -15.36 11.97 17.88
C PRO A 362 -16.04 13.34 17.73
N TYR A 363 -15.52 14.19 16.85
CA TYR A 363 -15.96 15.58 16.71
C TYR A 363 -16.95 15.80 15.57
N CYS A 364 -16.97 14.92 14.58
CA CYS A 364 -17.69 15.14 13.32
C CYS A 364 -19.07 14.50 13.30
N ASP A 365 -19.94 15.05 12.47
CA ASP A 365 -21.22 14.43 12.12
C ASP A 365 -20.98 13.28 11.14
N VAL A 366 -20.12 13.52 10.14
CA VAL A 366 -19.70 12.54 9.14
C VAL A 366 -18.22 12.71 8.82
N VAL A 367 -17.55 11.60 8.58
CA VAL A 367 -16.17 11.53 8.11
C VAL A 367 -16.12 10.67 6.86
N THR A 368 -15.43 11.11 5.83
CA THR A 368 -15.12 10.28 4.66
C THR A 368 -13.63 10.02 4.54
N THR A 369 -13.30 8.99 3.83
CA THR A 369 -11.92 8.71 3.41
C THR A 369 -11.86 7.90 2.13
N THR A 370 -10.71 7.95 1.47
CA THR A 370 -10.27 6.91 0.53
C THR A 370 -9.55 5.81 1.29
N THR A 371 -9.50 4.62 0.71
CA THR A 371 -8.81 3.48 1.33
C THR A 371 -7.38 3.26 0.81
N HIS A 372 -6.97 3.93 -0.27
CA HIS A 372 -5.77 3.60 -1.06
C HIS A 372 -4.56 4.54 -0.87
N LYS A 373 -4.62 5.53 0.02
CA LYS A 373 -3.51 6.48 0.27
C LYS A 373 -2.65 5.98 1.46
N THR A 374 -2.57 6.75 2.54
CA THR A 374 -1.86 6.32 3.74
C THR A 374 -2.43 5.04 4.36
N LEU A 375 -3.72 4.76 4.18
CA LEU A 375 -4.36 3.53 4.67
C LEU A 375 -3.92 2.25 3.91
N ARG A 376 -3.29 2.40 2.73
CA ARG A 376 -2.65 1.34 1.94
C ARG A 376 -3.58 0.22 1.45
N GLY A 377 -4.87 0.53 1.27
CA GLY A 377 -5.90 -0.40 0.82
C GLY A 377 -6.21 -0.33 -0.69
N PRO A 378 -7.34 -0.92 -1.12
CA PRO A 378 -7.80 -0.84 -2.50
C PRO A 378 -8.24 0.58 -2.85
N ARG A 379 -8.23 0.94 -4.13
CA ARG A 379 -8.79 2.22 -4.61
C ARG A 379 -10.31 2.21 -4.41
N SER A 380 -10.79 2.95 -3.42
CA SER A 380 -12.20 3.03 -3.06
C SER A 380 -12.47 4.17 -2.07
N GLY A 381 -13.74 4.33 -1.64
CA GLY A 381 -14.20 5.27 -0.62
C GLY A 381 -14.80 4.57 0.61
N LEU A 382 -14.89 5.30 1.70
CA LEU A 382 -15.51 4.89 2.97
C LEU A 382 -16.21 6.10 3.58
N ILE A 383 -17.37 5.89 4.18
CA ILE A 383 -18.09 6.91 4.95
C ILE A 383 -18.27 6.37 6.38
N LEU A 384 -17.89 7.18 7.35
CA LEU A 384 -18.07 6.94 8.78
C LEU A 384 -19.00 8.01 9.33
N CYS A 385 -19.92 7.68 10.20
CA CYS A 385 -20.85 8.68 10.72
C CYS A 385 -21.42 8.29 12.08
N LYS A 386 -22.10 9.24 12.72
CA LYS A 386 -22.99 8.95 13.84
C LYS A 386 -24.20 8.13 13.36
N GLU A 387 -24.67 7.20 14.18
CA GLU A 387 -25.77 6.28 13.84
C GLU A 387 -26.99 6.99 13.24
N LYS A 388 -27.34 8.15 13.78
CA LYS A 388 -28.50 8.94 13.30
C LYS A 388 -28.44 9.33 11.82
N TYR A 389 -27.27 9.31 11.17
CA TYR A 389 -27.10 9.70 9.76
C TYR A 389 -27.01 8.53 8.80
N ILE A 390 -26.74 7.30 9.28
CA ILE A 390 -26.45 6.16 8.40
C ILE A 390 -27.59 5.86 7.42
N LYS A 391 -28.84 5.98 7.85
CA LYS A 391 -30.00 5.72 6.97
C LYS A 391 -30.07 6.70 5.80
N ALA A 392 -29.81 7.98 6.05
CA ALA A 392 -29.78 9.00 5.00
C ALA A 392 -28.61 8.78 4.06
N ILE A 393 -27.42 8.50 4.58
CA ILE A 393 -26.21 8.21 3.80
C ILE A 393 -26.42 6.98 2.92
N ASN A 394 -26.89 5.88 3.50
CA ASN A 394 -27.14 4.65 2.75
C ASN A 394 -28.11 4.87 1.60
N SER A 395 -29.20 5.62 1.83
CA SER A 395 -30.16 5.98 0.77
C SER A 395 -29.54 6.82 -0.35
N LYS A 396 -28.52 7.62 -0.06
CA LYS A 396 -27.83 8.44 -1.08
C LYS A 396 -26.73 7.68 -1.78
N VAL A 397 -26.08 6.72 -1.13
CA VAL A 397 -25.16 5.80 -1.83
C VAL A 397 -25.95 4.90 -2.75
N PHE A 398 -26.88 4.11 -2.23
CA PHE A 398 -27.79 3.28 -3.02
C PHE A 398 -29.25 3.49 -2.57
N PRO A 399 -30.17 3.77 -3.49
CA PRO A 399 -30.03 3.88 -4.95
C PRO A 399 -29.66 5.29 -5.46
N GLY A 400 -29.28 6.22 -4.57
CA GLY A 400 -29.16 7.64 -4.91
C GLY A 400 -28.09 7.97 -5.96
N LEU A 401 -26.89 7.39 -5.84
CA LEU A 401 -25.73 7.69 -6.68
C LEU A 401 -25.12 6.47 -7.36
N GLN A 402 -25.32 5.28 -6.80
CA GLN A 402 -24.73 4.02 -7.27
C GLN A 402 -25.79 2.96 -7.44
N GLY A 403 -25.49 1.93 -8.27
CA GLY A 403 -26.21 0.66 -8.36
C GLY A 403 -25.56 -0.38 -7.47
N GLY A 404 -25.26 -1.57 -8.03
CA GLY A 404 -24.63 -2.67 -7.30
C GLY A 404 -23.27 -2.31 -6.72
N PRO A 405 -22.98 -2.69 -5.48
CA PRO A 405 -21.67 -2.49 -4.88
C PRO A 405 -20.60 -3.37 -5.54
N LEU A 406 -19.35 -2.93 -5.47
CA LEU A 406 -18.19 -3.68 -5.93
C LEU A 406 -17.73 -4.64 -4.82
N GLU A 407 -18.38 -5.80 -4.71
CA GLU A 407 -18.19 -6.72 -3.57
C GLU A 407 -16.75 -7.25 -3.44
N HIS A 408 -16.05 -7.44 -4.57
CA HIS A 408 -14.61 -7.74 -4.60
C HIS A 408 -13.76 -6.62 -4.00
N VAL A 409 -14.16 -5.36 -4.16
CA VAL A 409 -13.49 -4.22 -3.52
C VAL A 409 -13.91 -4.09 -2.05
N VAL A 410 -15.15 -4.41 -1.69
CA VAL A 410 -15.59 -4.47 -0.28
C VAL A 410 -14.79 -5.51 0.49
N ALA A 411 -14.57 -6.70 -0.08
CA ALA A 411 -13.69 -7.72 0.50
C ALA A 411 -12.26 -7.21 0.68
N ALA A 412 -11.71 -6.52 -0.31
CA ALA A 412 -10.40 -5.91 -0.24
C ALA A 412 -10.30 -4.82 0.85
N LYS A 413 -11.37 -4.03 1.08
CA LYS A 413 -11.48 -3.10 2.22
C LYS A 413 -11.46 -3.83 3.56
N ALA A 414 -12.21 -4.93 3.68
CA ALA A 414 -12.25 -5.73 4.91
C ALA A 414 -10.85 -6.27 5.29
N ILE A 415 -10.05 -6.67 4.28
CA ILE A 415 -8.66 -7.09 4.48
C ILE A 415 -7.80 -5.89 4.88
N CYS A 416 -7.91 -4.76 4.17
CA CYS A 416 -7.18 -3.53 4.47
C CYS A 416 -7.41 -3.07 5.92
N PHE A 417 -8.64 -3.07 6.40
CA PHE A 417 -8.96 -2.66 7.77
C PHE A 417 -8.35 -3.62 8.80
N LYS A 418 -8.34 -4.94 8.51
CA LYS A 418 -7.65 -5.92 9.36
C LYS A 418 -6.15 -5.68 9.41
N GLU A 419 -5.52 -5.42 8.27
CA GLU A 419 -4.09 -5.08 8.22
C GLU A 419 -3.80 -3.79 8.98
N ALA A 420 -4.67 -2.77 8.86
CA ALA A 420 -4.50 -1.48 9.52
C ALA A 420 -4.63 -1.53 11.05
N MET A 421 -5.27 -2.55 11.62
CA MET A 421 -5.34 -2.79 13.06
C MET A 421 -4.08 -3.47 13.62
N SER A 422 -3.14 -3.90 12.79
CA SER A 422 -1.96 -4.64 13.22
C SER A 422 -0.87 -3.73 13.82
N PRO A 423 -0.03 -4.25 14.74
CA PRO A 423 1.14 -3.53 15.24
C PRO A 423 2.13 -3.15 14.14
N GLU A 424 2.27 -3.99 13.12
CA GLU A 424 3.14 -3.77 11.96
C GLU A 424 2.70 -2.54 11.15
N PHE A 425 1.39 -2.34 11.01
CA PHE A 425 0.85 -1.15 10.36
C PHE A 425 1.14 0.12 11.16
N LYS A 426 1.03 0.07 12.47
CA LYS A 426 1.41 1.19 13.35
C LYS A 426 2.90 1.52 13.24
N ALA A 427 3.76 0.50 13.21
CA ALA A 427 5.20 0.67 13.00
C ALA A 427 5.50 1.30 11.63
N TYR A 428 4.82 0.83 10.57
CA TYR A 428 4.90 1.40 9.23
C TYR A 428 4.51 2.90 9.21
N GLN A 429 3.39 3.26 9.80
CA GLN A 429 2.94 4.66 9.85
C GLN A 429 3.91 5.55 10.66
N THR A 430 4.47 5.02 11.74
CA THR A 430 5.49 5.74 12.52
C THR A 430 6.74 6.02 11.69
N GLN A 431 7.23 5.02 10.94
CA GLN A 431 8.37 5.20 10.04
C GLN A 431 8.04 6.18 8.91
N LEU A 432 6.83 6.16 8.40
CA LEU A 432 6.36 7.04 7.32
C LEU A 432 6.43 8.52 7.72
N VAL A 433 5.94 8.87 8.92
CA VAL A 433 6.00 10.25 9.45
C VAL A 433 7.45 10.65 9.70
N LYS A 434 8.26 9.76 10.25
CA LYS A 434 9.69 9.99 10.47
C LYS A 434 10.42 10.25 9.15
N ASN A 435 10.16 9.46 8.13
CA ASN A 435 10.71 9.64 6.79
C ASN A 435 10.34 11.01 6.21
N ALA A 436 9.08 11.43 6.33
CA ALA A 436 8.63 12.73 5.85
C ALA A 436 9.36 13.88 6.55
N SER A 437 9.51 13.81 7.87
CA SER A 437 10.23 14.81 8.64
C SER A 437 11.72 14.90 8.25
N VAL A 438 12.39 13.75 8.10
CA VAL A 438 13.81 13.69 7.69
C VAL A 438 13.99 14.22 6.27
N LEU A 439 13.13 13.84 5.33
CA LEU A 439 13.19 14.32 3.95
C LEU A 439 12.96 15.84 3.87
N ALA A 440 11.99 16.35 4.61
CA ALA A 440 11.72 17.79 4.68
C ALA A 440 12.94 18.57 5.22
N GLN A 441 13.57 18.07 6.29
CA GLN A 441 14.77 18.71 6.85
C GLN A 441 15.95 18.64 5.88
N ALA A 442 16.19 17.46 5.25
CA ALA A 442 17.27 17.31 4.29
C ALA A 442 17.12 18.25 3.07
N LEU A 443 15.90 18.45 2.60
CA LEU A 443 15.63 19.44 1.53
C LEU A 443 15.87 20.87 2.00
N LYS A 444 15.51 21.23 3.24
CA LYS A 444 15.83 22.55 3.82
C LYS A 444 17.34 22.78 3.89
N ASP A 445 18.11 21.80 4.36
CA ASP A 445 19.55 21.88 4.46
C ASP A 445 20.22 22.07 3.09
N LYS A 446 19.56 21.63 2.02
CA LYS A 446 19.93 21.85 0.62
C LYS A 446 19.39 23.18 0.02
N GLY A 447 18.80 24.04 0.85
CA GLY A 447 18.32 25.36 0.47
C GLY A 447 16.97 25.37 -0.26
N PHE A 448 16.15 24.32 -0.11
CA PHE A 448 14.75 24.37 -0.53
C PHE A 448 13.89 25.03 0.56
N ARG A 449 12.85 25.74 0.14
CA ARG A 449 11.84 26.26 1.06
C ARG A 449 10.73 25.24 1.24
N ILE A 450 10.47 24.83 2.48
CA ILE A 450 9.36 23.95 2.82
C ILE A 450 8.20 24.82 3.33
N VAL A 451 7.03 24.72 2.69
CA VAL A 451 5.82 25.44 3.06
C VAL A 451 5.46 25.15 4.52
N SER A 452 5.03 26.14 5.26
CA SER A 452 4.78 26.11 6.71
C SER A 452 5.98 25.67 7.57
N GLY A 453 7.20 25.70 7.00
CA GLY A 453 8.44 25.38 7.70
C GLY A 453 8.70 23.90 7.98
N GLY A 454 7.84 22.96 7.54
CA GLY A 454 8.03 21.51 7.76
C GLY A 454 6.77 20.68 7.59
N THR A 455 6.74 19.48 8.17
CA THR A 455 5.58 18.58 8.12
C THR A 455 5.36 17.85 9.44
N ASP A 456 4.09 17.61 9.78
CA ASP A 456 3.64 16.82 10.93
C ASP A 456 3.05 15.45 10.45
N ASN A 457 2.98 15.22 9.14
CA ASN A 457 2.32 14.05 8.57
C ASN A 457 3.18 13.37 7.48
N HIS A 458 2.57 12.80 6.46
CA HIS A 458 3.21 11.99 5.41
C HIS A 458 3.64 12.79 4.17
N LEU A 459 3.33 14.07 4.10
CA LEU A 459 3.59 14.90 2.91
C LEU A 459 4.21 16.23 3.27
N MET A 460 4.84 16.86 2.29
CA MET A 460 5.33 18.23 2.34
C MET A 460 5.06 18.94 1.01
N LEU A 461 4.97 20.26 1.07
CA LEU A 461 5.01 21.13 -0.10
C LEU A 461 6.37 21.82 -0.17
N VAL A 462 7.01 21.73 -1.32
CA VAL A 462 8.32 22.33 -1.58
C VAL A 462 8.15 23.50 -2.53
N ASP A 463 8.49 24.69 -2.08
CA ASP A 463 8.55 25.92 -2.90
C ASP A 463 9.86 25.96 -3.68
N LEU A 464 9.76 25.98 -5.01
CA LEU A 464 10.90 25.91 -5.93
C LEU A 464 11.40 27.29 -6.38
N ARG A 465 10.73 28.38 -5.99
CA ARG A 465 11.15 29.76 -6.35
C ARG A 465 12.58 30.08 -5.92
N PRO A 466 13.06 29.68 -4.72
CA PRO A 466 14.46 29.90 -4.33
C PRO A 466 15.47 29.15 -5.23
N LYS A 467 15.02 28.16 -5.97
CA LYS A 467 15.83 27.35 -6.93
C LYS A 467 15.65 27.80 -8.39
N ASN A 468 14.95 28.92 -8.62
CA ASN A 468 14.61 29.41 -9.96
C ASN A 468 14.00 28.32 -10.86
N ALA A 469 13.00 27.60 -10.32
CA ALA A 469 12.33 26.49 -11.00
C ALA A 469 10.82 26.54 -10.74
N THR A 470 10.05 25.96 -11.65
CA THR A 470 8.62 25.78 -11.52
C THR A 470 8.27 24.33 -11.21
N GLY A 471 7.07 24.09 -10.65
CA GLY A 471 6.59 22.74 -10.38
C GLY A 471 6.53 21.88 -11.63
N LYS A 472 6.12 22.46 -12.78
CA LYS A 472 6.05 21.75 -14.05
C LYS A 472 7.43 21.30 -14.56
N GLU A 473 8.43 22.18 -14.49
CA GLU A 473 9.81 21.83 -14.91
C GLU A 473 10.36 20.68 -14.08
N ILE A 474 10.20 20.76 -12.76
CA ILE A 474 10.76 19.74 -11.86
C ILE A 474 9.99 18.42 -11.92
N GLN A 475 8.66 18.44 -12.08
CA GLN A 475 7.92 17.22 -12.35
C GLN A 475 8.46 16.49 -13.59
N ILE A 476 8.65 17.20 -14.72
CA ILE A 476 9.16 16.61 -15.98
C ILE A 476 10.59 16.10 -15.80
N ALA A 477 11.45 16.85 -15.11
CA ALA A 477 12.84 16.45 -14.88
C ALA A 477 12.93 15.21 -13.97
N CYS A 478 12.10 15.14 -12.92
CA CYS A 478 12.00 13.99 -12.03
C CYS A 478 11.50 12.74 -12.77
N ASP A 479 10.48 12.85 -13.62
CA ASP A 479 9.98 11.74 -14.42
C ASP A 479 11.08 11.14 -15.32
N LYS A 480 11.94 11.98 -15.95
CA LYS A 480 13.09 11.55 -16.74
C LYS A 480 14.14 10.82 -15.92
N ALA A 481 14.24 11.13 -14.64
CA ALA A 481 15.18 10.52 -13.69
C ALA A 481 14.54 9.41 -12.83
N HIS A 482 13.41 8.84 -13.24
CA HIS A 482 12.69 7.78 -12.55
C HIS A 482 12.25 8.13 -11.11
N ILE A 483 11.97 9.42 -10.84
CA ILE A 483 11.34 9.87 -9.59
C ILE A 483 9.98 10.47 -9.91
N THR A 484 8.93 9.88 -9.36
CA THR A 484 7.56 10.33 -9.60
C THR A 484 7.07 11.23 -8.48
N LEU A 485 6.71 12.47 -8.80
CA LEU A 485 6.08 13.43 -7.90
C LEU A 485 5.10 14.31 -8.70
N ASN A 486 4.31 15.14 -8.03
CA ASN A 486 3.41 16.04 -8.75
C ASN A 486 3.72 17.52 -8.50
N LYS A 487 3.60 18.32 -9.57
CA LYS A 487 3.51 19.77 -9.39
C LYS A 487 2.30 20.11 -8.54
N ASN A 488 2.45 21.12 -7.70
CA ASN A 488 1.41 21.55 -6.78
C ASN A 488 1.50 23.06 -6.54
N MET A 489 0.36 23.73 -6.51
CA MET A 489 0.31 25.12 -6.05
C MET A 489 0.75 25.19 -4.58
N ILE A 490 1.47 26.23 -4.25
CA ILE A 490 1.74 26.60 -2.86
C ILE A 490 0.72 27.67 -2.42
N PRO A 491 0.46 27.86 -1.13
CA PRO A 491 -0.38 28.96 -0.69
C PRO A 491 0.10 30.29 -1.25
N PHE A 492 -0.83 31.10 -1.74
CA PHE A 492 -0.54 32.40 -2.40
C PHE A 492 0.40 32.30 -3.60
N ASP A 493 0.27 31.23 -4.37
CA ASP A 493 1.11 30.95 -5.54
C ASP A 493 0.91 32.03 -6.62
N PRO A 494 1.99 32.71 -7.08
CA PRO A 494 1.88 33.66 -8.17
C PRO A 494 1.68 33.01 -9.55
N GLU A 495 1.96 31.71 -9.67
CA GLU A 495 1.87 30.96 -10.91
C GLU A 495 0.47 30.36 -11.13
N LYS A 496 0.16 30.08 -12.40
CA LYS A 496 -1.09 29.41 -12.76
C LYS A 496 -1.07 27.90 -12.39
N PRO A 497 -2.24 27.26 -12.19
CA PRO A 497 -2.32 25.84 -11.79
C PRO A 497 -1.60 24.84 -12.71
N PHE A 498 -1.41 25.20 -13.99
CA PHE A 498 -0.71 24.32 -14.98
C PHE A 498 0.83 24.46 -14.92
N VAL A 499 1.36 25.47 -14.24
CA VAL A 499 2.79 25.73 -14.04
C VAL A 499 3.19 25.42 -12.63
N THR A 500 2.60 26.08 -11.65
CA THR A 500 2.84 26.07 -10.20
C THR A 500 4.25 26.46 -9.78
N SER A 501 4.38 27.02 -8.60
CA SER A 501 5.69 27.35 -7.99
C SER A 501 6.25 26.21 -7.13
N GLY A 502 5.48 25.15 -6.91
CA GLY A 502 5.87 24.07 -6.01
C GLY A 502 5.62 22.67 -6.53
N VAL A 503 6.11 21.73 -5.75
CA VAL A 503 5.83 20.29 -5.87
C VAL A 503 5.34 19.75 -4.53
N ARG A 504 4.50 18.72 -4.58
CA ARG A 504 4.09 17.93 -3.41
C ARG A 504 4.86 16.63 -3.40
N ILE A 505 5.43 16.30 -2.24
CA ILE A 505 6.22 15.09 -1.99
C ILE A 505 5.60 14.35 -0.81
N GLY A 506 5.49 13.04 -0.90
CA GLY A 506 5.03 12.17 0.17
C GLY A 506 5.86 10.90 0.31
N THR A 507 5.78 10.27 1.47
CA THR A 507 6.61 9.12 1.83
C THR A 507 5.89 7.78 1.97
N PRO A 508 4.56 7.63 1.68
CA PRO A 508 3.88 6.35 1.88
C PRO A 508 4.48 5.20 1.07
N ALA A 509 4.68 5.38 -0.23
CA ALA A 509 5.13 4.36 -1.16
C ALA A 509 6.58 3.91 -0.86
N VAL A 510 7.50 4.84 -0.67
CA VAL A 510 8.91 4.53 -0.35
C VAL A 510 9.04 3.84 1.01
N THR A 511 8.22 4.23 2.00
CA THR A 511 8.20 3.56 3.31
C THR A 511 7.66 2.14 3.21
N THR A 512 6.64 1.90 2.38
CA THR A 512 6.12 0.57 2.09
C THR A 512 7.18 -0.34 1.46
N ARG A 513 8.10 0.21 0.67
CA ARG A 513 9.27 -0.52 0.12
C ARG A 513 10.39 -0.75 1.13
N GLY A 514 10.25 -0.30 2.37
CA GLY A 514 11.23 -0.51 3.44
C GLY A 514 12.32 0.56 3.54
N MET A 515 12.21 1.64 2.77
CA MET A 515 13.14 2.78 2.87
C MET A 515 12.96 3.51 4.21
N LYS A 516 14.07 3.95 4.80
CA LYS A 516 14.12 4.62 6.10
C LYS A 516 14.88 5.95 5.98
N GLU A 517 15.36 6.48 7.08
CA GLU A 517 15.95 7.82 7.18
C GLU A 517 17.18 8.01 6.27
N ALA A 518 18.03 7.02 6.18
CA ALA A 518 19.25 7.09 5.33
C ALA A 518 18.87 7.23 3.85
N GLU A 519 17.83 6.53 3.42
CA GLU A 519 17.32 6.60 2.05
C GLU A 519 16.65 7.96 1.78
N MET A 520 16.04 8.59 2.78
CA MET A 520 15.47 9.95 2.63
C MET A 520 16.55 10.99 2.35
N LEU A 521 17.72 10.87 2.97
CA LEU A 521 18.85 11.74 2.67
C LEU A 521 19.34 11.53 1.22
N LYS A 522 19.36 10.29 0.75
CA LYS A 522 19.73 9.99 -0.64
C LYS A 522 18.71 10.49 -1.65
N ILE A 523 17.42 10.38 -1.33
CA ILE A 523 16.33 10.93 -2.15
C ILE A 523 16.44 12.46 -2.23
N ALA A 524 16.73 13.15 -1.12
CA ALA A 524 16.98 14.59 -1.13
C ALA A 524 18.17 14.99 -2.01
N ASP A 525 19.24 14.16 -2.03
CA ASP A 525 20.40 14.35 -2.92
C ASP A 525 19.99 14.20 -4.40
N PHE A 526 19.24 13.17 -4.74
CA PHE A 526 18.72 13.01 -6.10
C PHE A 526 17.87 14.22 -6.53
N ILE A 527 16.94 14.67 -5.69
CA ILE A 527 16.08 15.82 -6.01
C ILE A 527 16.93 17.09 -6.24
N GLU A 528 17.93 17.36 -5.41
CA GLU A 528 18.81 18.52 -5.58
C GLU A 528 19.55 18.48 -6.91
N ARG A 529 20.14 17.33 -7.24
CA ARG A 529 20.86 17.10 -8.50
C ARG A 529 19.95 17.23 -9.72
N ILE A 530 18.72 16.69 -9.66
CA ILE A 530 17.71 16.82 -10.70
C ILE A 530 17.34 18.29 -10.92
N VAL A 531 17.13 19.05 -9.84
CA VAL A 531 16.81 20.48 -9.95
C VAL A 531 17.96 21.26 -10.59
N ALA A 532 19.20 20.92 -10.24
CA ALA A 532 20.39 21.54 -10.85
C ALA A 532 20.53 21.18 -12.35
N ALA A 533 20.15 19.97 -12.73
CA ALA A 533 20.28 19.42 -14.09
C ALA A 533 18.96 19.53 -14.91
N LYS A 534 17.97 20.30 -14.49
CA LYS A 534 16.61 20.27 -15.06
C LYS A 534 16.50 20.48 -16.56
N ASN A 535 17.51 21.09 -17.18
CA ASN A 535 17.59 21.35 -18.62
C ASN A 535 18.67 20.48 -19.35
N ASP A 536 19.22 19.50 -18.67
CA ASP A 536 20.29 18.61 -19.19
C ASP A 536 19.81 17.16 -19.20
N ASP A 537 19.28 16.73 -20.34
CA ASP A 537 18.71 15.38 -20.50
C ASP A 537 19.73 14.26 -20.31
N GLU A 538 21.03 14.48 -20.62
CA GLU A 538 22.08 13.50 -20.43
C GLU A 538 22.40 13.32 -18.95
N ALA A 539 22.47 14.42 -18.21
CA ALA A 539 22.66 14.38 -16.75
C ALA A 539 21.46 13.74 -16.04
N LEU A 540 20.22 14.05 -16.47
CA LEU A 540 19.00 13.43 -15.93
C LEU A 540 18.97 11.92 -16.19
N ALA A 541 19.35 11.46 -17.38
CA ALA A 541 19.44 10.03 -17.69
C ALA A 541 20.43 9.30 -16.78
N LYS A 542 21.61 9.88 -16.52
CA LYS A 542 22.61 9.32 -15.61
C LYS A 542 22.09 9.24 -14.16
N ILE A 543 21.37 10.26 -13.70
CA ILE A 543 20.71 10.21 -12.39
C ILE A 543 19.66 9.10 -12.38
N GLY A 544 18.90 8.92 -13.45
CA GLY A 544 17.93 7.86 -13.61
C GLY A 544 18.54 6.45 -13.48
N GLU A 545 19.70 6.21 -14.09
CA GLU A 545 20.45 4.96 -13.93
C GLU A 545 20.83 4.70 -12.46
N GLU A 546 21.26 5.75 -11.74
CA GLU A 546 21.58 5.65 -10.30
C GLU A 546 20.31 5.37 -9.47
N VAL A 547 19.16 5.98 -9.81
CA VAL A 547 17.87 5.73 -9.16
C VAL A 547 17.46 4.27 -9.35
N ILE A 548 17.52 3.74 -10.57
CA ILE A 548 17.24 2.32 -10.85
C ILE A 548 18.17 1.39 -10.07
N ALA A 549 19.48 1.71 -10.02
CA ALA A 549 20.43 0.92 -9.23
C ALA A 549 20.13 0.97 -7.73
N PHE A 550 19.69 2.12 -7.23
CA PHE A 550 19.30 2.32 -5.84
C PHE A 550 18.03 1.54 -5.48
N THR A 551 16.98 1.60 -6.31
CA THR A 551 15.68 0.95 -6.05
C THR A 551 15.76 -0.57 -6.05
N ARG A 552 16.76 -1.18 -6.71
CA ARG A 552 17.00 -2.63 -6.67
C ARG A 552 17.24 -3.19 -5.27
N ASN A 553 17.72 -2.34 -4.34
CA ASN A 553 17.90 -2.73 -2.93
C ASN A 553 16.57 -2.74 -2.15
N PHE A 554 15.50 -2.21 -2.73
CA PHE A 554 14.18 -2.06 -2.12
C PHE A 554 13.12 -2.61 -3.08
N PRO A 555 13.09 -3.93 -3.34
CA PRO A 555 12.14 -4.52 -4.28
C PRO A 555 10.70 -4.29 -3.83
N MET A 556 9.77 -4.40 -4.77
CA MET A 556 8.34 -4.27 -4.46
C MET A 556 7.93 -5.27 -3.38
N PRO A 557 7.24 -4.81 -2.34
CA PRO A 557 6.88 -5.67 -1.20
C PRO A 557 5.91 -6.76 -1.62
N GLN A 558 6.06 -7.92 -0.98
CA GLN A 558 5.31 -9.15 -1.28
C GLN A 558 4.56 -9.67 -0.05
N PHE A 559 4.02 -8.76 0.75
CA PHE A 559 3.23 -9.09 1.92
C PHE A 559 1.74 -9.23 1.63
#